data_f1b20125d97b4696f2c8a9fa5742caa8
#
_entry.id   f1b20125d97b4696f2c8a9fa5742caa8
#
_cell.length_a   1.000
_cell.length_b   1.000
_cell.length_c   1.000
_cell.angle_alpha   90.00
_cell.angle_beta   90.00
_cell.angle_gamma   90.00
#
_symmetry.space_group_name_H-M   'P 1'
#
loop_
_entity.id
_entity.type
_entity.pdbx_description
1 polymer ?
#
loop_
_entity_poly.entity_id
_entity_poly.type
_entity_poly.pdbx_seq_one_letter_code
_entity_poly.pdbx_strand_id
1 'polypeptide(L)'
;TNCIEDEWMRKVGIMSMQRIANYGSFLQAYALKQLIEEVGCNVEFVDYHVGAPVITENADSKNKVVRKIEKGLETFRYRAPLAHKLSFIRYKQSFAQKYMPLLGITDEMNYNPTVDCLVIGSDEVFNCIQKNSNVGYSPELFGKNNHAKKLITYAASFGNTTLEKLEKYKKANEVGALLKKFDAISVRDANLSLIHI
;
A
#
# COMPACT_ATOMS: atom_id res chain seq x y z
N THR A 1 -17.12 -29.11 21.97
CA THR A 1 -17.13 -29.76 20.64
C THR A 1 -16.99 -28.74 19.52
N ASN A 2 -16.10 -27.72 19.61
CA ASN A 2 -15.96 -26.66 18.60
C ASN A 2 -14.51 -26.30 18.32
N CYS A 3 -13.54 -27.20 18.52
CA CYS A 3 -12.12 -26.90 18.30
C CYS A 3 -11.55 -27.55 17.01
N ILE A 4 -12.36 -28.10 16.13
CA ILE A 4 -11.88 -28.81 14.91
C ILE A 4 -12.14 -28.03 13.62
N GLU A 5 -13.00 -27.01 13.62
CA GLU A 5 -13.32 -26.24 12.42
C GLU A 5 -12.29 -25.15 12.08
N ASP A 6 -11.49 -24.69 13.03
CA ASP A 6 -10.51 -23.62 12.80
C ASP A 6 -9.23 -24.06 12.08
N GLU A 7 -8.97 -25.35 11.98
CA GLU A 7 -7.71 -25.87 11.43
C GLU A 7 -7.67 -25.94 9.88
N TRP A 8 -8.80 -25.72 9.21
CA TRP A 8 -8.94 -25.83 7.75
C TRP A 8 -9.21 -24.51 7.02
N MET A 9 -9.48 -23.41 7.72
CA MET A 9 -9.68 -22.12 7.06
C MET A 9 -8.35 -21.56 6.57
N ARG A 10 -8.25 -21.34 5.25
CA ARG A 10 -7.07 -20.72 4.63
C ARG A 10 -6.88 -19.30 5.16
N LYS A 11 -5.67 -19.00 5.57
CA LYS A 11 -5.29 -17.69 6.08
C LYS A 11 -4.81 -16.80 4.94
N VAL A 12 -5.48 -15.68 4.73
CA VAL A 12 -5.18 -14.72 3.66
C VAL A 12 -4.73 -13.40 4.25
N GLY A 13 -3.52 -12.97 3.88
CA GLY A 13 -3.03 -11.64 4.18
C GLY A 13 -3.45 -10.64 3.11
N ILE A 14 -3.92 -9.47 3.50
CA ILE A 14 -4.13 -8.33 2.59
C ILE A 14 -3.06 -7.28 2.87
N MET A 15 -2.28 -6.92 1.86
CA MET A 15 -1.31 -5.83 1.92
C MET A 15 -1.76 -4.72 0.95
N SER A 16 -2.15 -3.58 1.48
CA SER A 16 -2.70 -2.45 0.74
C SER A 16 -2.25 -1.11 1.35
N MET A 17 -2.86 -0.02 0.94
CA MET A 17 -2.68 1.30 1.58
C MET A 17 -3.62 1.48 2.79
N GLN A 18 -3.81 0.44 3.59
CA GLN A 18 -4.81 0.39 4.66
C GLN A 18 -4.62 1.44 5.76
N ARG A 19 -3.38 1.89 6.01
CA ARG A 19 -3.09 2.86 7.10
C ARG A 19 -3.22 4.32 6.71
N ILE A 20 -3.92 4.63 5.61
CA ILE A 20 -4.24 6.01 5.24
C ILE A 20 -5.64 6.40 5.72
N ALA A 21 -5.79 7.61 6.29
CA ALA A 21 -7.08 8.16 6.63
C ALA A 21 -7.80 8.68 5.37
N ASN A 22 -8.30 7.75 4.55
CA ASN A 22 -9.00 8.00 3.29
C ASN A 22 -10.17 7.02 3.16
N TYR A 23 -11.37 7.53 2.96
CA TYR A 23 -12.57 6.70 2.84
C TYR A 23 -12.55 5.78 1.61
N GLY A 24 -11.98 6.23 0.49
CA GLY A 24 -11.86 5.42 -0.72
C GLY A 24 -10.98 4.20 -0.49
N SER A 25 -9.77 4.40 0.05
CA SER A 25 -8.85 3.31 0.38
C SER A 25 -9.43 2.37 1.44
N PHE A 26 -10.10 2.92 2.45
CA PHE A 26 -10.78 2.11 3.48
C PHE A 26 -11.88 1.23 2.86
N LEU A 27 -12.78 1.80 2.05
CA LEU A 27 -13.89 1.05 1.46
C LEU A 27 -13.41 -0.06 0.53
N GLN A 28 -12.36 0.19 -0.24
CA GLN A 28 -11.75 -0.83 -1.10
C GLN A 28 -11.14 -1.98 -0.28
N ALA A 29 -10.40 -1.64 0.78
CA ALA A 29 -9.79 -2.63 1.67
C ALA A 29 -10.87 -3.44 2.42
N TYR A 30 -11.91 -2.79 2.90
CA TYR A 30 -13.04 -3.42 3.59
C TYR A 30 -13.83 -4.35 2.66
N ALA A 31 -14.15 -3.90 1.45
CA ALA A 31 -14.84 -4.73 0.47
C ALA A 31 -14.02 -5.97 0.09
N LEU A 32 -12.72 -5.81 -0.14
CA LEU A 32 -11.84 -6.95 -0.44
C LEU A 32 -11.80 -7.95 0.72
N LYS A 33 -11.70 -7.46 1.97
CA LYS A 33 -11.77 -8.30 3.16
C LYS A 33 -13.07 -9.11 3.18
N GLN A 34 -14.21 -8.46 2.99
CA GLN A 34 -15.52 -9.14 3.01
C GLN A 34 -15.63 -10.20 1.91
N LEU A 35 -15.21 -9.90 0.68
CA LEU A 35 -15.20 -10.86 -0.43
C LEU A 35 -14.36 -12.10 -0.13
N ILE A 36 -13.22 -11.94 0.51
CA ILE A 36 -12.35 -13.07 0.87
C ILE A 36 -12.96 -13.87 2.04
N GLU A 37 -13.59 -13.20 3.01
CA GLU A 37 -14.29 -13.87 4.11
C GLU A 37 -15.53 -14.64 3.63
N GLU A 38 -16.28 -14.10 2.66
CA GLU A 38 -17.43 -14.77 2.04
C GLU A 38 -17.06 -16.09 1.34
N VAL A 39 -15.83 -16.23 0.85
CA VAL A 39 -15.36 -17.51 0.27
C VAL A 39 -14.76 -18.46 1.32
N GLY A 40 -14.95 -18.17 2.62
CA GLY A 40 -14.57 -19.05 3.72
C GLY A 40 -13.10 -18.97 4.12
N CYS A 41 -12.43 -17.84 3.89
CA CYS A 41 -11.06 -17.63 4.33
C CYS A 41 -11.00 -16.71 5.55
N ASN A 42 -9.99 -16.90 6.40
CA ASN A 42 -9.66 -15.98 7.48
C ASN A 42 -8.74 -14.88 6.95
N VAL A 43 -9.07 -13.61 7.25
CA VAL A 43 -8.36 -12.45 6.68
C VAL A 43 -7.65 -11.65 7.76
N GLU A 44 -6.40 -11.32 7.52
CA GLU A 44 -5.66 -10.33 8.30
C GLU A 44 -4.95 -9.32 7.38
N PHE A 45 -4.80 -8.06 7.87
CA PHE A 45 -4.03 -7.06 7.15
C PHE A 45 -2.55 -7.18 7.49
N VAL A 46 -1.71 -7.11 6.45
CA VAL A 46 -0.26 -7.20 6.54
C VAL A 46 0.34 -5.81 6.32
N ASP A 47 1.15 -5.37 7.26
CA ASP A 47 1.86 -4.10 7.15
C ASP A 47 3.18 -4.26 6.39
N TYR A 48 3.68 -3.16 5.85
CA TYR A 48 4.92 -3.11 5.11
C TYR A 48 5.77 -1.90 5.50
N HIS A 49 7.08 -2.01 5.27
CA HIS A 49 8.02 -0.93 5.54
C HIS A 49 8.05 0.05 4.38
N VAL A 50 7.66 1.29 4.65
CA VAL A 50 7.70 2.35 3.64
C VAL A 50 9.15 2.71 3.33
N GLY A 51 9.52 2.60 2.06
CA GLY A 51 10.85 2.91 1.53
C GLY A 51 10.91 4.23 0.76
N ALA A 52 12.09 4.51 0.23
CA ALA A 52 12.26 5.61 -0.71
C ALA A 52 11.63 5.25 -2.06
N PRO A 53 10.94 6.18 -2.74
CA PRO A 53 10.39 5.93 -4.07
C PRO A 53 11.48 5.55 -5.06
N VAL A 54 11.18 4.59 -5.94
CA VAL A 54 12.10 4.11 -6.98
C VAL A 54 12.40 5.20 -8.00
N ILE A 55 11.40 6.03 -8.29
CA ILE A 55 11.50 7.16 -9.20
C ILE A 55 11.40 8.45 -8.39
N THR A 56 12.44 9.27 -8.48
CA THR A 56 12.47 10.60 -7.87
C THR A 56 12.47 11.63 -9.00
N GLU A 57 11.32 12.19 -9.33
CA GLU A 57 11.14 13.14 -10.45
C GLU A 57 11.88 14.48 -10.29
N ASN A 58 12.70 14.67 -9.27
CA ASN A 58 13.55 15.84 -9.08
C ASN A 58 14.82 15.44 -8.33
N ALA A 59 15.62 14.58 -8.95
CA ALA A 59 17.01 14.34 -8.50
C ALA A 59 17.97 15.39 -9.07
N ASP A 60 17.48 16.60 -9.38
CA ASP A 60 18.35 17.74 -9.62
C ASP A 60 18.91 18.22 -8.28
N SER A 61 20.14 17.82 -8.04
CA SER A 61 21.27 18.50 -7.39
C SER A 61 21.00 19.47 -6.21
N LYS A 62 19.87 19.40 -5.49
CA LYS A 62 19.71 20.24 -4.30
C LYS A 62 20.06 19.47 -3.03
N ASN A 63 21.04 20.03 -2.27
CA ASN A 63 21.49 19.52 -0.98
C ASN A 63 20.33 19.13 -0.06
N LYS A 64 20.44 17.97 0.63
CA LYS A 64 19.44 17.47 1.61
C LYS A 64 19.00 18.53 2.64
N VAL A 65 19.88 19.48 2.97
CA VAL A 65 19.63 20.58 3.90
C VAL A 65 18.66 21.60 3.29
N VAL A 66 18.86 21.98 2.01
CA VAL A 66 17.98 22.91 1.28
C VAL A 66 16.56 22.32 1.14
N ARG A 67 16.44 21.02 0.87
CA ARG A 67 15.12 20.33 0.83
C ARG A 67 14.40 20.31 2.19
N LYS A 68 15.13 20.20 3.30
CA LYS A 68 14.53 20.29 4.65
C LYS A 68 14.02 21.71 4.93
N ILE A 69 14.77 22.71 4.50
CA ILE A 69 14.41 24.14 4.65
C ILE A 69 13.24 24.48 3.72
N GLU A 70 13.24 24.03 2.46
CA GLU A 70 12.13 24.21 1.51
C GLU A 70 10.85 23.53 2.01
N LYS A 71 10.90 22.29 2.51
CA LYS A 71 9.75 21.62 3.15
C LYS A 71 9.26 22.34 4.41
N GLY A 72 10.16 22.89 5.21
CA GLY A 72 9.82 23.72 6.36
C GLY A 72 9.13 25.01 5.91
N LEU A 73 9.67 25.68 4.90
CA LEU A 73 9.10 26.90 4.32
C LEU A 73 7.77 26.64 3.58
N GLU A 74 7.62 25.52 2.86
CA GLU A 74 6.34 25.13 2.26
C GLU A 74 5.28 24.85 3.33
N THR A 75 5.65 24.22 4.43
CA THR A 75 4.75 23.99 5.58
C THR A 75 4.37 25.30 6.26
N PHE A 76 5.27 26.29 6.30
CA PHE A 76 4.98 27.64 6.76
C PHE A 76 4.19 28.47 5.74
N ARG A 77 4.44 28.27 4.45
CA ARG A 77 3.75 28.98 3.36
C ARG A 77 2.32 28.45 3.15
N TYR A 78 2.03 27.21 3.54
CA TYR A 78 0.67 26.70 3.65
C TYR A 78 0.04 27.30 4.94
N ARG A 79 -0.41 28.55 4.81
CA ARG A 79 -1.15 29.30 5.84
C ARG A 79 -2.56 28.71 6.03
N ALA A 80 -2.64 27.42 6.37
CA ALA A 80 -3.88 26.94 6.95
C ALA A 80 -3.97 27.47 8.38
N PRO A 81 -5.07 28.11 8.79
CA PRO A 81 -5.31 28.52 10.15
C PRO A 81 -5.02 27.35 11.11
N LEU A 82 -4.46 27.61 12.28
CA LEU A 82 -4.17 26.58 13.30
C LEU A 82 -5.39 25.69 13.59
N ALA A 83 -6.58 26.27 13.52
CA ALA A 83 -7.85 25.55 13.65
C ALA A 83 -8.01 24.42 12.60
N HIS A 84 -7.63 24.64 11.35
CA HIS A 84 -7.71 23.62 10.30
C HIS A 84 -6.68 22.49 10.51
N LYS A 85 -5.48 22.81 11.03
CA LYS A 85 -4.47 21.79 11.37
C LYS A 85 -4.96 20.91 12.52
N LEU A 86 -5.56 21.49 13.55
CA LEU A 86 -6.15 20.76 14.65
C LEU A 86 -7.36 19.93 14.21
N SER A 87 -8.22 20.47 13.34
CA SER A 87 -9.34 19.75 12.76
C SER A 87 -8.87 18.54 11.95
N PHE A 88 -7.79 18.68 11.17
CA PHE A 88 -7.24 17.58 10.39
C PHE A 88 -6.61 16.48 11.26
N ILE A 89 -5.94 16.84 12.35
CA ILE A 89 -5.41 15.88 13.33
C ILE A 89 -6.56 15.12 14.00
N ARG A 90 -7.60 15.83 14.45
CA ARG A 90 -8.81 15.22 15.03
C ARG A 90 -9.51 14.30 14.05
N TYR A 91 -9.63 14.71 12.78
CA TYR A 91 -10.17 13.87 11.72
C TYR A 91 -9.39 12.56 11.58
N LYS A 92 -8.05 12.60 11.49
CA LYS A 92 -7.22 11.40 11.38
C LYS A 92 -7.40 10.47 12.58
N GLN A 93 -7.42 11.02 13.80
CA GLN A 93 -7.61 10.25 15.02
C GLN A 93 -9.01 9.61 15.07
N SER A 94 -10.05 10.40 14.78
CA SER A 94 -11.43 9.90 14.72
C SER A 94 -11.58 8.83 13.63
N PHE A 95 -10.95 9.03 12.47
CA PHE A 95 -10.96 8.04 11.39
C PHE A 95 -10.31 6.73 11.85
N ALA A 96 -9.12 6.79 12.44
CA ALA A 96 -8.42 5.60 12.91
C ALA A 96 -9.22 4.85 13.97
N GLN A 97 -9.76 5.55 14.97
CA GLN A 97 -10.57 4.94 16.02
C GLN A 97 -11.86 4.30 15.52
N LYS A 98 -12.48 4.86 14.48
CA LYS A 98 -13.78 4.39 13.98
C LYS A 98 -13.68 3.32 12.91
N TYR A 99 -12.72 3.42 12.01
CA TYR A 99 -12.67 2.60 10.79
C TYR A 99 -11.58 1.52 10.79
N MET A 100 -10.42 1.76 11.43
CA MET A 100 -9.35 0.77 11.47
C MET A 100 -9.76 -0.54 12.18
N PRO A 101 -10.53 -0.51 13.29
CA PRO A 101 -10.99 -1.75 13.93
C PRO A 101 -11.90 -2.61 13.04
N LEU A 102 -12.63 -2.01 12.08
CA LEU A 102 -13.47 -2.77 11.13
C LEU A 102 -12.63 -3.62 10.17
N LEU A 103 -11.39 -3.22 9.94
CA LEU A 103 -10.39 -3.99 9.19
C LEU A 103 -9.64 -5.00 10.08
N GLY A 104 -9.79 -4.93 11.40
CA GLY A 104 -8.98 -5.69 12.35
C GLY A 104 -7.58 -5.09 12.56
N ILE A 105 -7.38 -3.82 12.18
CA ILE A 105 -6.11 -3.11 12.31
C ILE A 105 -6.04 -2.43 13.67
N THR A 106 -4.95 -2.67 14.39
CA THR A 106 -4.62 -2.05 15.67
C THR A 106 -3.48 -1.04 15.51
N ASP A 107 -3.06 -0.42 16.62
CA ASP A 107 -1.87 0.45 16.65
C ASP A 107 -0.57 -0.36 16.49
N GLU A 108 -0.59 -1.65 16.79
CA GLU A 108 0.53 -2.55 16.56
C GLU A 108 0.65 -2.89 15.07
N MET A 109 1.90 -2.94 14.60
CA MET A 109 2.19 -3.27 13.20
C MET A 109 2.28 -4.79 13.03
N ASN A 110 1.60 -5.31 12.01
CA ASN A 110 1.58 -6.73 11.66
C ASN A 110 2.50 -6.99 10.46
N TYR A 111 3.80 -7.04 10.72
CA TYR A 111 4.79 -7.39 9.71
C TYR A 111 4.96 -8.92 9.61
N ASN A 112 5.00 -9.45 8.39
CA ASN A 112 5.33 -10.85 8.11
C ASN A 112 4.51 -11.91 8.88
N PRO A 113 3.18 -11.81 8.97
CA PRO A 113 2.37 -12.89 9.54
C PRO A 113 2.48 -14.15 8.68
N THR A 114 2.22 -15.31 9.29
CA THR A 114 2.15 -16.57 8.54
C THR A 114 0.80 -16.67 7.87
N VAL A 115 0.78 -16.55 6.54
CA VAL A 115 -0.42 -16.64 5.70
C VAL A 115 -0.22 -17.63 4.55
N ASP A 116 -1.28 -18.28 4.08
CA ASP A 116 -1.24 -19.18 2.94
C ASP A 116 -1.19 -18.42 1.61
N CYS A 117 -1.90 -17.30 1.55
CA CYS A 117 -1.95 -16.43 0.39
C CYS A 117 -1.75 -14.98 0.80
N LEU A 118 -0.90 -14.25 0.10
CA LEU A 118 -0.78 -12.80 0.22
C LEU A 118 -1.44 -12.14 -0.99
N VAL A 119 -2.45 -11.31 -0.72
CA VAL A 119 -3.15 -10.49 -1.72
C VAL A 119 -2.64 -9.05 -1.61
N ILE A 120 -1.99 -8.56 -2.65
CA ILE A 120 -1.50 -7.17 -2.72
C ILE A 120 -2.50 -6.34 -3.54
N GLY A 121 -3.02 -5.30 -2.94
CA GLY A 121 -4.07 -4.44 -3.49
C GLY A 121 -5.28 -4.36 -2.53
N SER A 122 -6.30 -3.70 -2.91
CA SER A 122 -6.46 -2.80 -4.06
C SER A 122 -5.65 -1.51 -3.87
N ASP A 123 -5.96 -0.45 -4.64
CA ASP A 123 -5.34 0.86 -4.56
C ASP A 123 -4.01 0.99 -5.35
N GLU A 124 -3.34 2.14 -5.24
CA GLU A 124 -2.10 2.47 -5.97
C GLU A 124 -0.86 1.79 -5.36
N VAL A 125 -0.97 0.50 -5.05
CA VAL A 125 0.08 -0.27 -4.37
C VAL A 125 1.39 -0.37 -5.17
N PHE A 126 1.33 -0.22 -6.49
CA PHE A 126 2.50 -0.25 -7.38
C PHE A 126 3.02 1.15 -7.78
N ASN A 127 2.60 2.19 -7.07
CA ASN A 127 3.05 3.55 -7.36
C ASN A 127 4.50 3.78 -6.94
N CYS A 128 5.43 3.67 -7.92
CA CYS A 128 6.88 3.82 -7.73
C CYS A 128 7.33 5.24 -7.40
N ILE A 129 6.43 6.23 -7.48
CA ILE A 129 6.70 7.65 -7.22
C ILE A 129 6.18 8.07 -5.85
N GLN A 130 5.36 7.23 -5.20
CA GLN A 130 4.66 7.56 -3.97
C GLN A 130 5.63 7.91 -2.84
N LYS A 131 5.45 9.10 -2.25
CA LYS A 131 6.32 9.67 -1.20
C LYS A 131 5.63 9.77 0.17
N ASN A 132 4.41 9.26 0.29
CA ASN A 132 3.67 9.32 1.55
C ASN A 132 4.43 8.57 2.65
N SER A 133 4.52 9.15 3.84
CA SER A 133 5.26 8.55 4.96
C SER A 133 4.60 7.32 5.57
N ASN A 134 3.29 7.16 5.36
CA ASN A 134 2.52 6.05 5.97
C ASN A 134 2.20 4.94 4.98
N VAL A 135 2.03 5.29 3.71
CA VAL A 135 1.60 4.38 2.63
C VAL A 135 2.41 4.62 1.35
N GLY A 136 3.68 4.99 1.49
CA GLY A 136 4.59 5.23 0.38
C GLY A 136 5.01 3.96 -0.34
N TYR A 137 5.92 4.12 -1.29
CA TYR A 137 6.52 3.00 -1.99
C TYR A 137 7.19 2.01 -1.03
N SER A 138 7.00 0.73 -1.33
CA SER A 138 7.76 -0.36 -0.70
C SER A 138 8.01 -1.48 -1.71
N PRO A 139 9.20 -2.10 -1.71
CA PRO A 139 9.42 -3.31 -2.48
C PRO A 139 8.62 -4.52 -1.94
N GLU A 140 8.13 -4.45 -0.70
CA GLU A 140 7.26 -5.49 -0.12
C GLU A 140 5.88 -5.49 -0.80
N LEU A 141 5.40 -4.34 -1.28
CA LEU A 141 4.21 -4.25 -2.14
C LEU A 141 4.40 -4.92 -3.51
N PHE A 142 5.62 -5.30 -3.87
CA PHE A 142 5.94 -6.12 -5.04
C PHE A 142 6.31 -7.56 -4.65
N GLY A 143 5.92 -8.01 -3.47
CA GLY A 143 6.16 -9.37 -2.99
C GLY A 143 7.60 -9.64 -2.52
N LYS A 144 8.43 -8.60 -2.30
CA LYS A 144 9.74 -8.80 -1.70
C LYS A 144 9.58 -9.26 -0.25
N ASN A 145 10.37 -10.24 0.17
CA ASN A 145 10.32 -10.87 1.50
C ASN A 145 8.98 -11.58 1.81
N ASN A 146 8.17 -11.90 0.79
CA ASN A 146 6.95 -12.68 0.99
C ASN A 146 7.29 -14.15 1.29
N HIS A 147 6.60 -14.73 2.26
CA HIS A 147 6.71 -16.13 2.68
C HIS A 147 5.41 -16.93 2.45
N ALA A 148 4.35 -16.31 1.95
CA ALA A 148 3.11 -17.01 1.63
C ALA A 148 3.32 -18.00 0.47
N LYS A 149 2.54 -19.09 0.46
CA LYS A 149 2.57 -20.11 -0.62
C LYS A 149 2.07 -19.55 -1.95
N LYS A 150 1.17 -18.55 -1.89
CA LYS A 150 0.59 -17.87 -3.04
C LYS A 150 0.74 -16.36 -2.89
N LEU A 151 1.10 -15.70 -3.97
CA LEU A 151 1.24 -14.26 -4.09
C LEU A 151 0.41 -13.76 -5.26
N ILE A 152 -0.65 -13.02 -5.00
CA ILE A 152 -1.53 -12.49 -6.03
C ILE A 152 -1.80 -11.00 -5.85
N THR A 153 -2.32 -10.35 -6.88
CA THR A 153 -2.84 -8.99 -6.75
C THR A 153 -4.35 -8.97 -6.99
N TYR A 154 -5.01 -7.98 -6.39
CA TYR A 154 -6.41 -7.68 -6.66
C TYR A 154 -6.60 -6.18 -6.91
N ALA A 155 -7.09 -5.83 -8.10
CA ALA A 155 -7.36 -4.45 -8.51
C ALA A 155 -6.20 -3.49 -8.20
N ALA A 156 -4.95 -3.95 -8.38
CA ALA A 156 -3.76 -3.16 -8.16
C ALA A 156 -3.61 -2.04 -9.20
N SER A 157 -2.98 -0.92 -8.83
CA SER A 157 -2.72 0.19 -9.73
C SER A 157 -1.29 0.72 -9.58
N PHE A 158 -0.72 1.19 -10.68
CA PHE A 158 0.54 1.94 -10.68
C PHE A 158 0.35 3.44 -10.39
N GLY A 159 -0.90 3.91 -10.27
CA GLY A 159 -1.20 5.32 -10.07
C GLY A 159 -0.54 6.20 -11.14
N ASN A 160 0.31 7.13 -10.73
CA ASN A 160 1.02 8.04 -11.63
C ASN A 160 2.32 7.47 -12.23
N THR A 161 2.66 6.22 -11.98
CA THR A 161 3.81 5.54 -12.61
C THR A 161 3.43 5.05 -13.99
N THR A 162 4.16 5.47 -15.02
CA THR A 162 3.98 5.01 -16.41
C THR A 162 5.20 4.21 -16.86
N LEU A 163 5.05 3.40 -17.92
CA LEU A 163 6.16 2.66 -18.52
C LEU A 163 7.27 3.60 -18.98
N GLU A 164 6.92 4.71 -19.63
CA GLU A 164 7.88 5.73 -20.06
C GLU A 164 8.74 6.27 -18.90
N LYS A 165 8.11 6.49 -17.72
CA LYS A 165 8.84 6.91 -16.52
C LYS A 165 9.77 5.80 -16.04
N LEU A 166 9.31 4.55 -16.01
CA LEU A 166 10.15 3.41 -15.61
C LEU A 166 11.34 3.24 -16.55
N GLU A 167 11.15 3.37 -17.85
CA GLU A 167 12.22 3.32 -18.86
C GLU A 167 13.19 4.50 -18.72
N LYS A 168 12.68 5.72 -18.63
CA LYS A 168 13.47 6.94 -18.43
C LYS A 168 14.41 6.83 -17.22
N TYR A 169 13.94 6.24 -16.13
CA TYR A 169 14.72 6.05 -14.91
C TYR A 169 15.44 4.68 -14.85
N LYS A 170 15.40 3.90 -15.94
CA LYS A 170 16.03 2.55 -16.06
C LYS A 170 15.54 1.58 -14.98
N LYS A 171 14.24 1.64 -14.64
CA LYS A 171 13.62 0.82 -13.59
C LYS A 171 12.63 -0.23 -14.12
N ALA A 172 12.35 -0.23 -15.42
CA ALA A 172 11.39 -1.15 -16.02
C ALA A 172 11.75 -2.62 -15.77
N ASN A 173 13.03 -3.01 -15.98
CA ASN A 173 13.48 -4.38 -15.75
C ASN A 173 13.41 -4.80 -14.27
N GLU A 174 13.73 -3.88 -13.35
CA GLU A 174 13.65 -4.15 -11.91
C GLU A 174 12.20 -4.40 -11.48
N VAL A 175 11.29 -3.54 -11.90
CA VAL A 175 9.86 -3.67 -11.59
C VAL A 175 9.27 -4.91 -12.27
N GLY A 176 9.61 -5.16 -13.54
CA GLY A 176 9.17 -6.36 -14.25
C GLY A 176 9.62 -7.66 -13.59
N ALA A 177 10.87 -7.71 -13.11
CA ALA A 177 11.38 -8.88 -12.39
C ALA A 177 10.63 -9.13 -11.05
N LEU A 178 10.14 -8.06 -10.40
CA LEU A 178 9.31 -8.18 -9.21
C LEU A 178 7.92 -8.70 -9.55
N LEU A 179 7.30 -8.18 -10.62
CA LEU A 179 5.97 -8.60 -11.05
C LEU A 179 5.91 -10.07 -11.47
N LYS A 180 6.99 -10.61 -12.06
CA LYS A 180 7.08 -12.03 -12.42
C LYS A 180 6.99 -13.00 -11.24
N LYS A 181 7.09 -12.52 -10.02
CA LYS A 181 6.96 -13.35 -8.80
C LYS A 181 5.51 -13.64 -8.43
N PHE A 182 4.55 -12.93 -9.00
CA PHE A 182 3.14 -13.13 -8.71
C PHE A 182 2.59 -14.35 -9.43
N ASP A 183 1.84 -15.17 -8.71
CA ASP A 183 1.09 -16.31 -9.28
C ASP A 183 -0.07 -15.84 -10.16
N ALA A 184 -0.70 -14.71 -9.82
CA ALA A 184 -1.74 -14.06 -10.62
C ALA A 184 -1.75 -12.55 -10.38
N ILE A 185 -2.02 -11.79 -11.43
CA ILE A 185 -2.10 -10.33 -11.39
C ILE A 185 -3.46 -9.87 -11.87
N SER A 186 -4.21 -9.20 -10.99
CA SER A 186 -5.43 -8.47 -11.30
C SER A 186 -5.18 -6.98 -11.19
N VAL A 187 -5.54 -6.22 -12.20
CA VAL A 187 -5.28 -4.80 -12.32
C VAL A 187 -6.58 -4.01 -12.43
N ARG A 188 -6.55 -2.76 -11.96
CA ARG A 188 -7.70 -1.84 -11.97
C ARG A 188 -7.73 -0.93 -13.20
N ASP A 189 -6.57 -0.65 -13.77
CA ASP A 189 -6.43 0.34 -14.85
C ASP A 189 -5.58 -0.18 -16.01
N ALA A 190 -5.75 0.45 -17.19
CA ALA A 190 -5.07 0.06 -18.42
C ALA A 190 -3.55 0.30 -18.38
N ASN A 191 -3.05 1.17 -17.51
CA ASN A 191 -1.61 1.44 -17.39
C ASN A 191 -0.82 0.19 -17.01
N LEU A 192 -1.44 -0.74 -16.30
CA LEU A 192 -0.83 -2.02 -15.94
C LEU A 192 -0.82 -3.03 -17.07
N SER A 193 -1.78 -2.98 -17.98
CA SER A 193 -1.82 -3.88 -19.15
C SER A 193 -0.68 -3.60 -20.13
N LEU A 194 -0.10 -2.40 -20.09
CA LEU A 194 1.06 -2.02 -20.90
C LEU A 194 2.39 -2.49 -20.31
N ILE A 195 2.40 -2.99 -19.07
CA ILE A 195 3.60 -3.52 -18.40
C ILE A 195 3.64 -5.05 -18.53
N HIS A 196 3.18 -5.59 -19.65
CA HIS A 196 3.49 -6.96 -20.03
C HIS A 196 4.97 -7.04 -20.39
N ILE A 197 5.77 -7.17 -19.36
CA ILE A 197 7.21 -7.38 -19.48
C ILE A 197 7.51 -8.87 -19.46
#